data_138b82256c4b172c8f7962dd9eca9c53
#
_entry.id   138b82256c4b172c8f7962dd9eca9c53
#
_cell.length_a   1.000
_cell.length_b   1.000
_cell.length_c   1.000
_cell.angle_alpha   90.00
_cell.angle_beta   90.00
_cell.angle_gamma   90.00
#
_symmetry.space_group_name_H-M   'P 1'
#
loop_
_entity.id
_entity.type
_entity.pdbx_description
1 polymer ?
#
loop_
_entity_poly.entity_id
_entity_poly.type
_entity_poly.pdbx_seq_one_letter_code
_entity_poly.pdbx_strand_id
1 'polypeptide(L)'
;FNTPIEETPIIVSTTIEPGTDKATLTLDDGSVVTLEKGNIYQTQTVNSNGEEIIYETAEQSSAEIAYNYLTIPRGGQFHVVLTDGTEVWLNSESQLKYPISFIEGETRVVELLYGEAYFDVSPSAKHKGSKFKVFNQSQEIEVIGTEFNIKAYKDETNIYTTLVEGKVAVNFENRIQNLLPSEQSN
;
A
#
# COMPACT_ATOMS: atom_id res chain seq x y z
N PHE A 1 -4.16 -58.35 27.84
CA PHE A 1 -3.13 -57.84 26.91
C PHE A 1 -3.66 -56.55 26.31
N ASN A 2 -3.09 -55.42 26.75
CA ASN A 2 -3.43 -54.11 26.24
C ASN A 2 -2.33 -53.72 25.21
N THR A 3 -2.66 -53.69 23.94
CA THR A 3 -1.77 -53.24 22.89
C THR A 3 -1.80 -51.70 22.85
N PRO A 4 -0.67 -51.00 22.91
CA PRO A 4 -0.66 -49.54 22.74
C PRO A 4 -1.05 -49.20 21.30
N ILE A 5 -1.97 -48.25 21.14
CA ILE A 5 -2.28 -47.66 19.85
C ILE A 5 -1.15 -46.66 19.56
N GLU A 6 -0.29 -46.94 18.58
CA GLU A 6 0.65 -45.97 18.04
C GLU A 6 -0.12 -44.90 17.26
N GLU A 7 -0.23 -43.72 17.84
CA GLU A 7 -0.69 -42.54 17.11
C GLU A 7 0.40 -42.11 16.12
N THR A 8 0.17 -42.35 14.83
CA THR A 8 1.02 -41.84 13.79
C THR A 8 0.82 -40.30 13.72
N PRO A 9 1.89 -39.49 13.78
CA PRO A 9 1.75 -38.04 13.64
C PRO A 9 1.21 -37.68 12.25
N ILE A 10 0.14 -36.92 12.20
CA ILE A 10 -0.40 -36.34 10.97
C ILE A 10 0.56 -35.22 10.59
N ILE A 11 1.41 -35.46 9.60
CA ILE A 11 2.23 -34.41 9.00
C ILE A 11 1.31 -33.60 8.09
N VAL A 12 0.81 -32.47 8.58
CA VAL A 12 0.15 -31.48 7.75
C VAL A 12 1.25 -30.75 6.97
N SER A 13 1.47 -31.13 5.73
CA SER A 13 2.30 -30.33 4.82
C SER A 13 1.53 -29.08 4.45
N THR A 14 1.74 -27.98 5.17
CA THR A 14 1.31 -26.64 4.70
C THR A 14 2.21 -26.24 3.56
N THR A 15 1.78 -26.46 2.33
CA THR A 15 2.41 -25.86 1.15
C THR A 15 2.14 -24.37 1.24
N ILE A 16 3.19 -23.57 1.40
CA ILE A 16 3.09 -22.11 1.31
C ILE A 16 2.99 -21.79 -0.18
N GLU A 17 1.80 -21.41 -0.62
CA GLU A 17 1.57 -20.95 -1.99
C GLU A 17 2.10 -19.52 -2.12
N PRO A 18 2.74 -19.17 -3.27
CA PRO A 18 3.08 -17.78 -3.58
C PRO A 18 1.84 -16.89 -3.56
N GLY A 19 2.02 -15.60 -3.23
CA GLY A 19 0.95 -14.61 -3.34
C GLY A 19 0.40 -14.57 -4.77
N THR A 20 -0.91 -14.35 -4.88
CA THR A 20 -1.59 -14.20 -6.18
C THR A 20 -2.07 -12.77 -6.35
N ASP A 21 -2.06 -12.24 -7.59
CA ASP A 21 -2.55 -10.91 -7.88
C ASP A 21 -4.07 -10.88 -7.70
N LYS A 22 -4.50 -10.33 -6.57
CA LYS A 22 -5.92 -10.17 -6.22
C LYS A 22 -6.09 -9.04 -5.21
N ALA A 23 -7.10 -8.21 -5.44
CA ALA A 23 -7.46 -7.11 -4.58
C ALA A 23 -8.97 -6.81 -4.66
N THR A 24 -9.46 -6.03 -3.72
CA THR A 24 -10.78 -5.42 -3.76
C THR A 24 -10.62 -3.91 -3.77
N LEU A 25 -11.14 -3.26 -4.82
CA LEU A 25 -11.18 -1.82 -4.95
C LEU A 25 -12.55 -1.33 -4.48
N THR A 26 -12.59 -0.50 -3.45
CA THR A 26 -13.79 0.23 -3.03
C THR A 26 -13.66 1.67 -3.51
N LEU A 27 -14.60 2.10 -4.34
CA LEU A 27 -14.63 3.44 -4.92
C LEU A 27 -15.25 4.45 -3.93
N ASP A 28 -15.12 5.73 -4.23
CA ASP A 28 -15.64 6.85 -3.43
C ASP A 28 -17.18 6.84 -3.28
N ASP A 29 -17.91 6.28 -4.26
CA ASP A 29 -19.35 6.08 -4.20
C ASP A 29 -19.78 4.83 -3.38
N GLY A 30 -18.81 4.10 -2.81
CA GLY A 30 -19.03 2.86 -2.06
C GLY A 30 -19.18 1.61 -2.93
N SER A 31 -19.11 1.70 -4.24
CA SER A 31 -19.13 0.53 -5.11
C SER A 31 -17.85 -0.29 -4.95
N VAL A 32 -17.97 -1.61 -5.13
CA VAL A 32 -16.89 -2.56 -4.88
C VAL A 32 -16.57 -3.36 -6.13
N VAL A 33 -15.30 -3.38 -6.50
CA VAL A 33 -14.77 -4.08 -7.66
C VAL A 33 -13.75 -5.12 -7.22
N THR A 34 -13.94 -6.38 -7.62
CA THR A 34 -12.95 -7.43 -7.42
C THR A 34 -11.94 -7.40 -8.56
N LEU A 35 -10.66 -7.30 -8.20
CA LEU A 35 -9.52 -7.29 -9.10
C LEU A 35 -8.75 -8.60 -8.95
N GLU A 36 -8.65 -9.36 -10.02
CA GLU A 36 -7.92 -10.61 -10.07
C GLU A 36 -7.46 -10.90 -11.48
N LYS A 37 -6.47 -11.74 -11.64
CA LYS A 37 -5.90 -12.10 -12.93
C LYS A 37 -6.98 -12.57 -13.92
N GLY A 38 -7.01 -11.93 -15.09
CA GLY A 38 -7.98 -12.20 -16.15
C GLY A 38 -9.25 -11.34 -16.07
N ASN A 39 -9.47 -10.58 -14.99
CA ASN A 39 -10.56 -9.61 -14.89
C ASN A 39 -10.05 -8.22 -15.29
N ILE A 40 -10.61 -7.68 -16.36
CA ILE A 40 -10.31 -6.32 -16.83
C ILE A 40 -11.35 -5.38 -16.21
N TYR A 41 -10.88 -4.33 -15.54
CA TYR A 41 -11.72 -3.23 -15.07
C TYR A 41 -11.23 -1.93 -15.70
N GLN A 42 -12.12 -1.23 -16.40
CA GLN A 42 -11.79 -0.01 -17.12
C GLN A 42 -12.87 1.04 -16.95
N THR A 43 -12.44 2.26 -16.60
CA THR A 43 -13.25 3.47 -16.62
C THR A 43 -12.51 4.56 -17.42
N GLN A 44 -12.98 5.80 -17.37
CA GLN A 44 -12.29 6.94 -17.99
C GLN A 44 -10.96 7.30 -17.31
N THR A 45 -10.81 6.94 -16.04
CA THR A 45 -9.67 7.36 -15.20
C THR A 45 -8.91 6.20 -14.57
N VAL A 46 -9.43 4.98 -14.69
CA VAL A 46 -8.87 3.79 -14.04
C VAL A 46 -8.79 2.66 -15.04
N ASN A 47 -7.62 2.07 -15.18
CA ASN A 47 -7.40 0.85 -15.95
C ASN A 47 -6.80 -0.22 -15.07
N SER A 48 -7.39 -1.43 -15.08
CA SER A 48 -6.81 -2.60 -14.42
C SER A 48 -6.88 -3.83 -15.34
N ASN A 49 -5.78 -4.56 -15.37
CA ASN A 49 -5.67 -5.86 -16.06
C ASN A 49 -5.85 -7.03 -15.07
N GLY A 50 -6.15 -6.75 -13.79
CA GLY A 50 -6.29 -7.72 -12.71
C GLY A 50 -4.98 -8.09 -12.02
N GLU A 51 -3.84 -7.54 -12.45
CA GLU A 51 -2.53 -7.68 -11.80
C GLU A 51 -2.06 -6.34 -11.24
N GLU A 52 -2.51 -5.24 -11.86
CA GLU A 52 -2.22 -3.87 -11.44
C GLU A 52 -3.39 -2.93 -11.72
N ILE A 53 -3.40 -1.79 -11.06
CA ILE A 53 -4.25 -0.64 -11.36
C ILE A 53 -3.37 0.53 -11.75
N ILE A 54 -3.76 1.21 -12.84
CA ILE A 54 -3.14 2.45 -13.31
C ILE A 54 -4.21 3.53 -13.32
N TYR A 55 -3.96 4.64 -12.62
CA TYR A 55 -4.79 5.83 -12.66
C TYR A 55 -4.26 6.79 -13.71
N GLU A 56 -5.13 7.21 -14.61
CA GLU A 56 -4.83 8.28 -15.56
C GLU A 56 -5.16 9.64 -14.93
N THR A 57 -4.37 10.65 -15.25
CA THR A 57 -4.60 12.01 -14.77
C THR A 57 -5.92 12.54 -15.33
N ALA A 58 -6.91 12.74 -14.46
CA ALA A 58 -8.15 13.42 -14.80
C ALA A 58 -8.09 14.88 -14.33
N GLU A 59 -8.63 15.80 -15.11
CA GLU A 59 -8.85 17.16 -14.61
C GLU A 59 -9.86 17.12 -13.47
N GLN A 60 -9.43 17.53 -12.28
CA GLN A 60 -10.29 17.55 -11.11
C GLN A 60 -11.33 18.66 -11.24
N SER A 61 -12.58 18.28 -11.41
CA SER A 61 -13.70 19.21 -11.57
C SER A 61 -14.46 19.50 -10.28
N SER A 62 -14.13 18.82 -9.17
CA SER A 62 -14.84 18.97 -7.89
C SER A 62 -13.96 19.56 -6.80
N ALA A 63 -14.55 20.34 -5.90
CA ALA A 63 -13.89 20.92 -4.72
C ALA A 63 -13.64 19.90 -3.61
N GLU A 64 -14.23 18.70 -3.71
CA GLU A 64 -14.06 17.61 -2.74
C GLU A 64 -13.11 16.55 -3.27
N ILE A 65 -12.17 16.14 -2.44
CA ILE A 65 -11.22 15.07 -2.75
C ILE A 65 -11.92 13.74 -2.51
N ALA A 66 -12.15 12.98 -3.57
CA ALA A 66 -12.68 11.63 -3.51
C ALA A 66 -11.55 10.61 -3.22
N TYR A 67 -11.84 9.58 -2.44
CA TYR A 67 -10.88 8.57 -2.01
C TYR A 67 -11.33 7.17 -2.42
N ASN A 68 -10.38 6.38 -2.87
CA ASN A 68 -10.53 4.94 -3.07
C ASN A 68 -9.79 4.16 -1.98
N TYR A 69 -10.25 2.92 -1.76
CA TYR A 69 -9.62 1.97 -0.85
C TYR A 69 -9.23 0.72 -1.64
N LEU A 70 -7.96 0.34 -1.59
CA LEU A 70 -7.46 -0.91 -2.16
C LEU A 70 -7.16 -1.87 -1.02
N THR A 71 -7.91 -2.97 -0.98
CA THR A 71 -7.82 -3.99 0.07
C THR A 71 -7.26 -5.28 -0.52
N ILE A 72 -6.18 -5.77 0.08
CA ILE A 72 -5.52 -7.01 -0.33
C ILE A 72 -5.92 -8.12 0.65
N PRO A 73 -6.57 -9.18 0.18
CA PRO A 73 -6.94 -10.30 1.02
C PRO A 73 -5.73 -11.16 1.39
N ARG A 74 -5.91 -12.08 2.30
CA ARG A 74 -4.88 -13.05 2.67
C ARG A 74 -4.40 -13.86 1.45
N GLY A 75 -3.08 -13.99 1.32
CA GLY A 75 -2.42 -14.62 0.18
C GLY A 75 -2.52 -13.83 -1.12
N GLY A 76 -2.97 -12.56 -1.05
CA GLY A 76 -2.97 -11.63 -2.18
C GLY A 76 -1.73 -10.75 -2.17
N GLN A 77 -1.48 -10.12 -3.30
CA GLN A 77 -0.60 -8.97 -3.51
C GLN A 77 -1.18 -8.12 -4.61
N PHE A 78 -0.85 -6.84 -4.67
CA PHE A 78 -1.32 -6.00 -5.78
C PHE A 78 -0.43 -4.77 -5.99
N HIS A 79 -0.33 -4.34 -7.24
CA HIS A 79 0.40 -3.15 -7.65
C HIS A 79 -0.58 -2.03 -8.05
N VAL A 80 -0.33 -0.81 -7.61
CA VAL A 80 -1.09 0.37 -8.02
C VAL A 80 -0.16 1.52 -8.41
N VAL A 81 -0.44 2.13 -9.55
CA VAL A 81 0.20 3.37 -10.01
C VAL A 81 -0.78 4.51 -9.77
N LEU A 82 -0.43 5.43 -8.88
CA LEU A 82 -1.24 6.59 -8.53
C LEU A 82 -1.13 7.68 -9.62
N THR A 83 -2.04 8.66 -9.59
CA THR A 83 -2.12 9.73 -10.62
C THR A 83 -0.88 10.62 -10.69
N ASP A 84 -0.06 10.66 -9.64
CA ASP A 84 1.22 11.38 -9.64
C ASP A 84 2.40 10.53 -10.15
N GLY A 85 2.13 9.29 -10.58
CA GLY A 85 3.13 8.33 -11.01
C GLY A 85 3.89 7.66 -9.86
N THR A 86 3.43 7.80 -8.62
CA THR A 86 3.92 7.00 -7.48
C THR A 86 3.43 5.57 -7.64
N GLU A 87 4.34 4.62 -7.49
CA GLU A 87 4.04 3.19 -7.54
C GLU A 87 4.00 2.59 -6.14
N VAL A 88 2.99 1.75 -5.87
CA VAL A 88 2.82 1.10 -4.58
C VAL A 88 2.55 -0.38 -4.77
N TRP A 89 3.36 -1.22 -4.14
CA TRP A 89 3.14 -2.67 -4.06
C TRP A 89 2.64 -3.02 -2.68
N LEU A 90 1.43 -3.56 -2.62
CA LEU A 90 0.80 -3.98 -1.38
C LEU A 90 0.92 -5.48 -1.19
N ASN A 91 1.31 -5.88 0.01
CA ASN A 91 1.38 -7.27 0.43
C ASN A 91 0.04 -7.78 0.94
N SER A 92 -0.01 -9.08 1.25
CA SER A 92 -1.16 -9.77 1.85
C SER A 92 -1.68 -9.03 3.10
N GLU A 93 -3.01 -9.04 3.28
CA GLU A 93 -3.67 -8.45 4.44
C GLU A 93 -3.32 -6.97 4.66
N SER A 94 -3.34 -6.18 3.56
CA SER A 94 -3.04 -4.75 3.55
C SER A 94 -4.21 -3.93 3.02
N GLN A 95 -4.31 -2.68 3.47
CA GLN A 95 -5.28 -1.73 2.94
C GLN A 95 -4.67 -0.33 2.81
N LEU A 96 -4.75 0.22 1.60
CA LEU A 96 -4.33 1.58 1.26
C LEU A 96 -5.55 2.43 0.94
N LYS A 97 -5.63 3.63 1.53
CA LYS A 97 -6.56 4.70 1.16
C LYS A 97 -5.78 5.79 0.44
N TYR A 98 -6.25 6.20 -0.71
CA TYR A 98 -5.60 7.22 -1.54
C TYR A 98 -6.62 8.05 -2.30
N PRO A 99 -6.30 9.32 -2.62
CA PRO A 99 -7.19 10.17 -3.40
C PRO A 99 -7.20 9.72 -4.87
N ILE A 100 -8.33 9.92 -5.54
CA ILE A 100 -8.45 9.64 -6.99
C ILE A 100 -7.53 10.55 -7.80
N SER A 101 -7.23 11.75 -7.29
CA SER A 101 -6.27 12.67 -7.88
C SER A 101 -5.61 13.54 -6.80
N PHE A 102 -4.38 13.97 -7.03
CA PHE A 102 -3.68 14.91 -6.16
C PHE A 102 -3.86 16.35 -6.67
N ILE A 103 -3.98 17.30 -5.73
CA ILE A 103 -4.04 18.73 -6.05
C ILE A 103 -2.63 19.22 -6.35
N GLU A 104 -2.45 19.83 -7.51
CA GLU A 104 -1.15 20.30 -7.96
C GLU A 104 -0.58 21.37 -7.01
N GLY A 105 0.67 21.17 -6.58
CA GLY A 105 1.38 22.07 -5.66
C GLY A 105 1.07 21.82 -4.17
N GLU A 106 0.08 20.99 -3.83
CA GLU A 106 -0.21 20.61 -2.45
C GLU A 106 0.52 19.32 -2.06
N THR A 107 0.61 19.07 -0.75
CA THR A 107 1.18 17.82 -0.24
C THR A 107 0.34 16.63 -0.70
N ARG A 108 0.96 15.65 -1.30
CA ARG A 108 0.34 14.40 -1.76
C ARG A 108 0.22 13.45 -0.59
N VAL A 109 -0.98 13.05 -0.23
CA VAL A 109 -1.27 12.28 0.99
C VAL A 109 -1.96 10.98 0.67
N VAL A 110 -1.46 9.88 1.25
CA VAL A 110 -2.10 8.56 1.27
C VAL A 110 -2.07 8.00 2.70
N GLU A 111 -2.86 6.96 2.96
CA GLU A 111 -2.94 6.33 4.27
C GLU A 111 -2.84 4.81 4.15
N LEU A 112 -1.80 4.21 4.74
CA LEU A 112 -1.70 2.77 4.94
C LEU A 112 -2.46 2.42 6.21
N LEU A 113 -3.70 1.98 6.07
CA LEU A 113 -4.59 1.69 7.19
C LEU A 113 -4.09 0.49 8.01
N TYR A 114 -3.51 -0.51 7.35
CA TYR A 114 -2.83 -1.66 7.93
C TYR A 114 -2.09 -2.46 6.86
N GLY A 115 -1.22 -3.38 7.30
CA GLY A 115 -0.51 -4.30 6.45
C GLY A 115 0.87 -3.80 6.04
N GLU A 116 1.34 -4.20 4.88
CA GLU A 116 2.66 -3.87 4.37
C GLU A 116 2.58 -3.34 2.94
N ALA A 117 3.30 -2.24 2.70
CA ALA A 117 3.38 -1.63 1.39
C ALA A 117 4.80 -1.08 1.11
N TYR A 118 5.29 -1.38 -0.08
CA TYR A 118 6.48 -0.78 -0.66
C TYR A 118 6.07 0.39 -1.55
N PHE A 119 6.74 1.52 -1.41
CA PHE A 119 6.49 2.75 -2.16
C PHE A 119 7.72 3.13 -2.98
N ASP A 120 7.52 3.38 -4.27
CA ASP A 120 8.44 4.13 -5.13
C ASP A 120 7.77 5.47 -5.46
N VAL A 121 8.17 6.49 -4.72
CA VAL A 121 7.50 7.79 -4.75
C VAL A 121 8.04 8.67 -5.85
N SER A 122 7.16 9.10 -6.75
CA SER A 122 7.47 10.06 -7.80
C SER A 122 8.12 11.33 -7.23
N PRO A 123 9.30 11.76 -7.75
CA PRO A 123 10.07 12.86 -7.19
C PRO A 123 9.30 14.18 -7.11
N SER A 124 9.40 14.88 -5.98
CA SER A 124 8.73 16.17 -5.73
C SER A 124 9.03 17.22 -6.81
N ALA A 125 10.20 17.15 -7.44
CA ALA A 125 10.58 18.04 -8.53
C ALA A 125 9.63 17.96 -9.74
N LYS A 126 8.97 16.81 -9.96
CA LYS A 126 7.94 16.66 -11.00
C LYS A 126 6.58 17.25 -10.59
N HIS A 127 6.41 17.60 -9.32
CA HIS A 127 5.16 18.04 -8.70
C HIS A 127 5.28 19.41 -8.01
N LYS A 128 5.97 20.37 -8.65
CA LYS A 128 6.18 21.73 -8.11
C LYS A 128 6.79 21.76 -6.70
N GLY A 129 7.58 20.76 -6.34
CA GLY A 129 8.18 20.65 -5.01
C GLY A 129 7.26 20.02 -3.95
N SER A 130 6.07 19.55 -4.33
CA SER A 130 5.15 18.90 -3.39
C SER A 130 5.76 17.68 -2.75
N LYS A 131 5.68 17.61 -1.43
CA LYS A 131 6.08 16.43 -0.66
C LYS A 131 5.06 15.32 -0.79
N PHE A 132 5.47 14.10 -0.47
CA PHE A 132 4.57 12.95 -0.35
C PHE A 132 4.52 12.51 1.10
N LYS A 133 3.32 12.23 1.61
CA LYS A 133 3.10 11.78 2.98
C LYS A 133 2.33 10.48 3.01
N VAL A 134 2.80 9.55 3.83
CA VAL A 134 2.06 8.34 4.18
C VAL A 134 1.70 8.41 5.65
N PHE A 135 0.40 8.38 5.93
CA PHE A 135 -0.09 8.19 7.28
C PHE A 135 -0.34 6.72 7.56
N ASN A 136 -0.08 6.29 8.78
CA ASN A 136 -0.63 5.10 9.38
C ASN A 136 -1.15 5.43 10.78
N GLN A 137 -1.62 4.43 11.55
CA GLN A 137 -2.28 4.64 12.84
C GLN A 137 -1.51 5.51 13.83
N SER A 138 -0.17 5.57 13.76
CA SER A 138 0.66 6.24 14.76
C SER A 138 1.81 7.06 14.18
N GLN A 139 2.11 6.92 12.89
CA GLN A 139 3.24 7.60 12.26
C GLN A 139 2.80 8.42 11.05
N GLU A 140 3.51 9.50 10.82
CA GLU A 140 3.51 10.26 9.59
C GLU A 140 4.89 10.12 8.94
N ILE A 141 4.94 9.60 7.73
CA ILE A 141 6.17 9.44 6.96
C ILE A 141 6.17 10.49 5.86
N GLU A 142 7.16 11.38 5.84
CA GLU A 142 7.30 12.42 4.83
C GLU A 142 8.52 12.17 3.96
N VAL A 143 8.33 12.25 2.63
CA VAL A 143 9.36 12.01 1.61
C VAL A 143 9.27 13.01 0.45
N ILE A 144 10.35 13.11 -0.34
CA ILE A 144 10.46 14.01 -1.50
C ILE A 144 10.74 13.28 -2.84
N GLY A 145 10.74 11.96 -2.81
CA GLY A 145 11.13 11.07 -3.92
C GLY A 145 12.03 10.01 -3.36
N THR A 146 11.49 8.83 -3.06
CA THR A 146 12.11 7.92 -2.11
C THR A 146 11.53 6.54 -2.31
N GLU A 147 12.36 5.52 -2.22
CA GLU A 147 11.94 4.12 -2.15
C GLU A 147 11.99 3.63 -0.71
N PHE A 148 10.87 3.18 -0.18
CA PHE A 148 10.77 2.72 1.21
C PHE A 148 9.64 1.73 1.42
N ASN A 149 9.76 0.93 2.48
CA ASN A 149 8.75 -0.05 2.90
C ASN A 149 8.16 0.35 4.25
N ILE A 150 6.86 0.19 4.39
CA ILE A 150 6.15 0.31 5.68
C ILE A 150 5.51 -1.02 5.99
N LYS A 151 5.75 -1.53 7.21
CA LYS A 151 5.12 -2.73 7.74
C LYS A 151 4.35 -2.37 9.02
N ALA A 152 3.01 -2.42 8.95
CA ALA A 152 2.07 -1.98 9.98
C ALA A 152 0.90 -2.95 10.13
N TYR A 153 1.17 -4.23 10.35
CA TYR A 153 0.13 -5.23 10.55
C TYR A 153 -0.58 -5.05 11.90
N LYS A 154 -1.89 -5.32 11.94
CA LYS A 154 -2.74 -5.13 13.12
C LYS A 154 -2.40 -6.06 14.30
N ASP A 155 -1.83 -7.21 14.01
CA ASP A 155 -1.42 -8.23 14.98
C ASP A 155 0.03 -8.08 15.45
N GLU A 156 0.77 -7.12 14.89
CA GLU A 156 2.12 -6.77 15.31
C GLU A 156 2.11 -5.52 16.22
N THR A 157 2.98 -5.53 17.23
CA THR A 157 3.08 -4.43 18.20
C THR A 157 3.88 -3.23 17.67
N ASN A 158 4.77 -3.48 16.72
CA ASN A 158 5.66 -2.46 16.17
C ASN A 158 5.32 -2.16 14.71
N ILE A 159 5.51 -0.91 14.33
CA ILE A 159 5.44 -0.47 12.94
C ILE A 159 6.86 -0.21 12.48
N TYR A 160 7.23 -0.80 11.34
CA TYR A 160 8.57 -0.66 10.77
C TYR A 160 8.52 0.18 9.51
N THR A 161 9.37 1.20 9.42
CA THR A 161 9.63 1.95 8.20
C THR A 161 11.09 1.76 7.81
N THR A 162 11.33 1.14 6.64
CA THR A 162 12.66 0.83 6.13
C THR A 162 12.95 1.67 4.90
N LEU A 163 14.03 2.45 4.93
CA LEU A 163 14.47 3.25 3.78
C LEU A 163 15.37 2.42 2.85
N VAL A 164 15.02 2.39 1.57
CA VAL A 164 15.81 1.75 0.51
C VAL A 164 16.68 2.79 -0.20
N GLU A 165 16.05 3.83 -0.77
CA GLU A 165 16.74 4.92 -1.46
C GLU A 165 16.09 6.27 -1.15
N GLY A 166 16.90 7.33 -1.08
CA GLY A 166 16.44 8.70 -0.87
C GLY A 166 16.53 9.18 0.57
N LYS A 167 15.48 9.84 1.07
CA LYS A 167 15.40 10.40 2.43
C LYS A 167 13.99 10.24 2.97
N VAL A 168 13.90 9.76 4.20
CA VAL A 168 12.64 9.60 4.94
C VAL A 168 12.71 10.36 6.25
N ALA A 169 11.67 11.14 6.55
CA ALA A 169 11.42 11.66 7.88
C ALA A 169 10.20 10.93 8.47
N VAL A 170 10.40 10.18 9.53
CA VAL A 170 9.32 9.51 10.30
C VAL A 170 8.98 10.37 11.49
N ASN A 171 7.74 10.81 11.60
CA ASN A 171 7.22 11.55 12.74
C ASN A 171 6.31 10.63 13.57
N PHE A 172 6.67 10.43 14.82
CA PHE A 172 5.93 9.66 15.80
C PHE A 172 5.88 10.43 17.12
N GLU A 173 4.70 10.67 17.68
CA GLU A 173 4.52 11.40 18.97
C GLU A 173 5.34 12.70 19.07
N ASN A 174 5.35 13.53 18.02
CA ASN A 174 6.14 14.76 17.89
C ASN A 174 7.67 14.57 17.95
N ARG A 175 8.15 13.35 17.72
CA ARG A 175 9.56 13.05 17.51
C ARG A 175 9.80 12.76 16.04
N ILE A 176 10.78 13.41 15.45
CA ILE A 176 11.17 13.22 14.07
C ILE A 176 12.45 12.38 14.03
N GLN A 177 12.40 11.26 13.37
CA GLN A 177 13.57 10.44 13.05
C GLN A 177 13.83 10.52 11.54
N ASN A 178 15.02 10.95 11.16
CA ASN A 178 15.46 10.89 9.77
C ASN A 178 16.21 9.59 9.55
N LEU A 179 15.82 8.86 8.49
CA LEU A 179 16.46 7.61 8.11
C LEU A 179 17.45 7.87 6.96
N LEU A 180 18.56 7.14 6.99
CA LEU A 180 19.50 6.98 5.89
C LEU A 180 19.21 5.65 5.15
N PRO A 181 19.66 5.49 3.88
CA PRO A 181 19.48 4.24 3.16
C PRO A 181 19.97 3.02 3.95
N SER A 182 19.16 1.98 3.96
CA SER A 182 19.33 0.74 4.74
C SER A 182 19.05 0.88 6.25
N GLU A 183 18.55 2.04 6.72
CA GLU A 183 18.09 2.20 8.10
C GLU A 183 16.58 1.90 8.22
N GLN A 184 16.17 1.55 9.44
CA GLN A 184 14.80 1.25 9.81
C GLN A 184 14.43 1.96 11.11
N SER A 185 13.21 2.51 11.17
CA SER A 185 12.55 2.92 12.42
C SER A 185 11.62 1.83 12.92
N ASN A 186 11.33 1.85 14.22
CA ASN A 186 10.33 1.02 14.89
C ASN A 186 9.63 1.82 16.00
#